data_de08bd8d8b4e4303e0d37e098ef84b98
#
_entry.id   de08bd8d8b4e4303e0d37e098ef84b98
#
_cell.length_a   1.000
_cell.length_b   1.000
_cell.length_c   1.000
_cell.angle_alpha   90.00
_cell.angle_beta   90.00
_cell.angle_gamma   90.00
#
_symmetry.space_group_name_H-M   'P 1'
#
loop_
_entity.id
_entity.type
_entity.pdbx_description
1 polymer ?
#
loop_
_entity_poly.entity_id
_entity_poly.type
_entity_poly.pdbx_seq_one_letter_code
_entity_poly.pdbx_strand_id
1 'polypeptide(L)'
;MNDLKGKSFLKLLDFTPEQIRFLLDLSADLKAKKKAGLPHRLCTGRNIALLFEKNSTRTRCAFEVAAFDLGMHCTYLDPQSSQMGKKESIADTARVLGRMYDGIEYRGYGQELVETLSKYAGVPVWNGLTNAFHPTQVLADLLTIEEHFGSLKGKKLVFMGDARFNMANSLMVGCAKMGMHFVACAPEKYFPDIELRKLCARIAAENGAVLEFLTDPISATKDADVIYTDVWVSMGEGDRVWEQRIQDLLPYRVTESLMKNAGNQCRFMHCLPAFHDLGTGIGQQIREKFGLTCMEVTDSVFEGSQSIVFDEAENRMHTIKAVMAATLV
;
A
#
# COMPACT_ATOMS: atom_id res chain seq x y z
N MET A 1 5.24 -17.83 19.91
CA MET A 1 5.62 -16.49 20.41
C MET A 1 5.92 -15.62 19.22
N ASN A 2 5.46 -14.40 19.25
CA ASN A 2 5.65 -13.48 18.14
C ASN A 2 7.09 -12.96 18.12
N ASP A 3 7.87 -13.33 17.11
CA ASP A 3 9.27 -12.93 16.92
C ASP A 3 9.39 -11.59 16.15
N LEU A 4 8.42 -10.67 16.34
CA LEU A 4 8.40 -9.40 15.64
C LEU A 4 8.85 -8.22 16.50
N LYS A 5 8.98 -8.39 17.80
CA LYS A 5 9.43 -7.34 18.71
C LYS A 5 10.81 -6.79 18.31
N GLY A 6 10.88 -5.47 18.16
CA GLY A 6 12.10 -4.78 17.70
C GLY A 6 12.31 -4.83 16.18
N LYS A 7 11.50 -5.59 15.43
CA LYS A 7 11.64 -5.71 13.96
C LYS A 7 11.05 -4.51 13.25
N SER A 8 11.79 -3.96 12.30
CA SER A 8 11.26 -2.92 11.39
C SER A 8 10.32 -3.51 10.34
N PHE A 9 9.36 -2.72 9.85
CA PHE A 9 8.40 -3.12 8.83
C PHE A 9 8.62 -2.33 7.54
N LEU A 10 9.60 -2.75 6.73
CA LEU A 10 10.07 -1.99 5.56
C LEU A 10 9.46 -2.48 4.25
N LYS A 11 9.29 -3.77 4.10
CA LYS A 11 8.71 -4.46 2.94
C LYS A 11 8.23 -5.86 3.34
N LEU A 12 7.19 -6.39 2.69
CA LEU A 12 6.68 -7.74 2.99
C LEU A 12 7.69 -8.86 2.65
N LEU A 13 8.69 -8.58 1.84
CA LEU A 13 9.80 -9.52 1.57
C LEU A 13 10.53 -9.95 2.85
N ASP A 14 10.60 -9.08 3.84
CA ASP A 14 11.33 -9.30 5.11
C ASP A 14 10.54 -10.18 6.11
N PHE A 15 9.33 -10.58 5.76
CA PHE A 15 8.41 -11.35 6.64
C PHE A 15 8.09 -12.70 6.04
N THR A 16 7.93 -13.71 6.92
CA THR A 16 7.42 -15.03 6.50
C THR A 16 5.91 -14.98 6.28
N PRO A 17 5.32 -15.93 5.52
CA PRO A 17 3.87 -16.07 5.40
C PRO A 17 3.16 -16.13 6.76
N GLU A 18 3.72 -16.83 7.74
CA GLU A 18 3.17 -16.98 9.09
C GLU A 18 3.19 -15.65 9.86
N GLN A 19 4.25 -14.85 9.68
CA GLN A 19 4.34 -13.52 10.29
C GLN A 19 3.32 -12.56 9.68
N ILE A 20 3.10 -12.61 8.35
CA ILE A 20 2.06 -11.83 7.68
C ILE A 20 0.68 -12.29 8.17
N ARG A 21 0.42 -13.60 8.23
CA ARG A 21 -0.84 -14.16 8.76
C ARG A 21 -1.10 -13.66 10.18
N PHE A 22 -0.10 -13.74 11.06
CA PHE A 22 -0.22 -13.22 12.42
C PHE A 22 -0.61 -11.72 12.46
N LEU A 23 0.00 -10.89 11.60
CA LEU A 23 -0.34 -9.47 11.53
C LEU A 23 -1.77 -9.24 11.04
N LEU A 24 -2.25 -10.05 10.10
CA LEU A 24 -3.64 -9.99 9.62
C LEU A 24 -4.62 -10.40 10.72
N ASP A 25 -4.36 -11.49 11.44
CA ASP A 25 -5.21 -11.95 12.54
C ASP A 25 -5.26 -10.93 13.68
N LEU A 26 -4.12 -10.35 14.03
CA LEU A 26 -4.06 -9.27 15.04
C LEU A 26 -4.80 -8.01 14.57
N SER A 27 -4.74 -7.69 13.27
CA SER A 27 -5.46 -6.56 12.69
C SER A 27 -6.98 -6.75 12.80
N ALA A 28 -7.47 -7.94 12.49
CA ALA A 28 -8.88 -8.31 12.62
C ALA A 28 -9.37 -8.24 14.08
N ASP A 29 -8.59 -8.75 15.03
CA ASP A 29 -8.89 -8.67 16.46
C ASP A 29 -8.96 -7.22 16.95
N LEU A 30 -7.95 -6.40 16.61
CA LEU A 30 -7.92 -4.97 17.00
C LEU A 30 -9.03 -4.16 16.32
N LYS A 31 -9.41 -4.49 15.09
CA LYS A 31 -10.57 -3.91 14.39
C LYS A 31 -11.87 -4.26 15.13
N ALA A 32 -12.06 -5.53 15.48
CA ALA A 32 -13.24 -5.97 16.23
C ALA A 32 -13.34 -5.29 17.60
N LYS A 33 -12.24 -5.18 18.35
CA LYS A 33 -12.18 -4.46 19.64
C LYS A 33 -12.57 -2.98 19.48
N LYS A 34 -12.03 -2.29 18.45
CA LYS A 34 -12.39 -0.89 18.20
C LYS A 34 -13.88 -0.73 17.88
N LYS A 35 -14.42 -1.58 16.99
CA LYS A 35 -15.87 -1.55 16.65
C LYS A 35 -16.77 -1.86 17.85
N ALA A 36 -16.32 -2.70 18.77
CA ALA A 36 -17.03 -3.00 20.02
C ALA A 36 -16.81 -1.97 21.15
N GLY A 37 -16.02 -0.91 20.92
CA GLY A 37 -15.70 0.08 21.94
C GLY A 37 -14.80 -0.45 23.07
N LEU A 38 -14.14 -1.61 22.88
CA LEU A 38 -13.29 -2.22 23.90
C LEU A 38 -11.90 -1.58 23.93
N PRO A 39 -11.39 -1.18 25.11
CA PRO A 39 -10.04 -0.64 25.24
C PRO A 39 -8.98 -1.65 24.79
N HIS A 40 -7.98 -1.17 24.03
CA HIS A 40 -6.87 -2.00 23.56
C HIS A 40 -5.54 -1.22 23.55
N ARG A 41 -5.25 -0.54 24.67
CA ARG A 41 -4.05 0.31 24.87
C ARG A 41 -2.79 -0.51 25.14
N LEU A 42 -2.37 -1.31 24.16
CA LEU A 42 -1.26 -2.26 24.28
C LEU A 42 0.11 -1.58 24.42
N CYS A 43 0.27 -0.33 23.97
CA CYS A 43 1.54 0.40 23.94
C CYS A 43 1.49 1.69 24.79
N THR A 44 0.79 1.67 25.92
CA THR A 44 0.63 2.84 26.81
C THR A 44 1.97 3.47 27.18
N GLY A 45 2.07 4.79 27.02
CA GLY A 45 3.25 5.58 27.37
C GLY A 45 4.36 5.59 26.35
N ARG A 46 4.22 4.88 25.22
CA ARG A 46 5.17 4.93 24.10
C ARG A 46 5.00 6.20 23.28
N ASN A 47 6.10 6.65 22.68
CA ASN A 47 6.14 7.82 21.80
C ASN A 47 6.70 7.43 20.44
N ILE A 48 6.06 7.88 19.37
CA ILE A 48 6.53 7.60 18.01
C ILE A 48 6.72 8.89 17.20
N ALA A 49 7.70 8.88 16.30
CA ALA A 49 7.90 9.93 15.32
C ALA A 49 7.25 9.54 13.99
N LEU A 50 6.53 10.49 13.38
CA LEU A 50 5.97 10.36 12.03
C LEU A 50 6.76 11.28 11.11
N LEU A 51 7.70 10.73 10.35
CA LEU A 51 8.67 11.44 9.52
C LEU A 51 8.24 11.42 8.06
N PHE A 52 7.79 12.57 7.55
CA PHE A 52 7.26 12.71 6.20
C PHE A 52 8.18 13.55 5.32
N GLU A 53 8.58 13.01 4.17
CA GLU A 53 9.16 13.76 3.05
C GLU A 53 8.11 13.97 1.95
N LYS A 54 7.09 13.10 1.90
CA LYS A 54 5.97 13.17 0.95
C LYS A 54 4.65 13.25 1.73
N ASN A 55 3.91 14.32 1.52
CA ASN A 55 2.64 14.55 2.22
C ASN A 55 1.62 13.42 2.00
N SER A 56 0.85 13.11 3.03
CA SER A 56 -0.26 12.17 2.96
C SER A 56 -1.25 12.36 4.08
N THR A 57 -2.49 12.62 3.73
CA THR A 57 -3.60 12.69 4.70
C THR A 57 -3.87 11.31 5.31
N ARG A 58 -4.08 10.29 4.49
CA ARG A 58 -4.47 8.94 4.93
C ARG A 58 -3.42 8.26 5.81
N THR A 59 -2.15 8.26 5.38
CA THR A 59 -1.08 7.63 6.17
C THR A 59 -0.90 8.33 7.52
N ARG A 60 -0.90 9.67 7.53
CA ARG A 60 -0.81 10.44 8.76
C ARG A 60 -1.97 10.12 9.70
N CYS A 61 -3.22 10.27 9.25
CA CYS A 61 -4.40 9.98 10.07
C CYS A 61 -4.42 8.53 10.56
N ALA A 62 -4.05 7.56 9.71
CA ALA A 62 -4.02 6.15 10.10
C ALA A 62 -3.02 5.87 11.23
N PHE A 63 -1.79 6.43 11.15
CA PHE A 63 -0.80 6.29 12.22
C PHE A 63 -1.20 7.03 13.49
N GLU A 64 -1.66 8.29 13.39
CA GLU A 64 -2.07 9.08 14.56
C GLU A 64 -3.23 8.42 15.33
N VAL A 65 -4.28 7.99 14.62
CA VAL A 65 -5.42 7.31 15.25
C VAL A 65 -5.04 5.94 15.80
N ALA A 66 -4.25 5.16 15.05
CA ALA A 66 -3.76 3.86 15.51
C ALA A 66 -2.91 3.99 16.78
N ALA A 67 -2.02 4.99 16.84
CA ALA A 67 -1.20 5.27 18.02
C ALA A 67 -2.06 5.68 19.23
N PHE A 68 -3.01 6.57 19.01
CA PHE A 68 -3.95 6.98 20.06
C PHE A 68 -4.73 5.78 20.66
N ASP A 69 -5.26 4.92 19.79
CA ASP A 69 -5.97 3.71 20.20
C ASP A 69 -5.09 2.77 21.04
N LEU A 70 -3.80 2.67 20.70
CA LEU A 70 -2.81 1.86 21.44
C LEU A 70 -2.29 2.54 22.73
N GLY A 71 -2.66 3.80 23.00
CA GLY A 71 -2.23 4.57 24.17
C GLY A 71 -0.85 5.24 23.98
N MET A 72 -0.46 5.49 22.74
CA MET A 72 0.79 6.17 22.38
C MET A 72 0.58 7.64 22.07
N HIS A 73 1.68 8.40 22.11
CA HIS A 73 1.78 9.76 21.60
C HIS A 73 2.56 9.79 20.28
N CYS A 74 2.18 10.70 19.35
CA CYS A 74 2.84 10.92 18.08
C CYS A 74 3.42 12.31 17.97
N THR A 75 4.60 12.45 17.36
CA THR A 75 5.12 13.73 16.87
C THR A 75 5.18 13.68 15.34
N TYR A 76 4.47 14.58 14.70
CA TYR A 76 4.54 14.73 13.25
C TYR A 76 5.66 15.68 12.85
N LEU A 77 6.54 15.21 11.98
CA LEU A 77 7.67 15.94 11.42
C LEU A 77 7.43 16.11 9.90
N ASP A 78 7.02 17.30 9.53
CA ASP A 78 6.73 17.64 8.12
C ASP A 78 8.02 17.88 7.31
N PRO A 79 7.95 17.84 5.96
CA PRO A 79 9.12 18.00 5.10
C PRO A 79 9.81 19.37 5.23
N GLN A 80 9.10 20.41 5.67
CA GLN A 80 9.65 21.76 5.78
C GLN A 80 10.37 21.97 7.11
N SER A 81 9.87 21.38 8.17
CA SER A 81 10.44 21.46 9.53
C SER A 81 11.60 20.49 9.77
N SER A 82 11.72 19.43 8.96
CA SER A 82 12.80 18.44 9.08
C SER A 82 14.12 18.94 8.46
N GLN A 83 15.22 18.71 9.16
CA GLN A 83 16.60 18.97 8.68
C GLN A 83 17.22 17.75 8.00
N MET A 84 16.54 16.59 8.01
CA MET A 84 17.00 15.33 7.44
C MET A 84 17.34 15.47 5.95
N GLY A 85 18.50 14.97 5.57
CA GLY A 85 19.00 15.07 4.19
C GLY A 85 19.38 16.47 3.71
N LYS A 86 19.24 17.51 4.55
CA LYS A 86 19.60 18.90 4.25
C LYS A 86 20.85 19.33 5.02
N LYS A 87 20.75 19.47 6.34
CA LYS A 87 21.83 19.85 7.23
C LYS A 87 22.29 18.71 8.12
N GLU A 88 21.52 17.63 8.20
CA GLU A 88 21.80 16.45 9.01
C GLU A 88 21.73 15.20 8.14
N SER A 89 22.65 14.27 8.34
CA SER A 89 22.64 12.98 7.65
C SER A 89 21.45 12.13 8.12
N ILE A 90 20.95 11.23 7.24
CA ILE A 90 19.87 10.31 7.60
C ILE A 90 20.25 9.43 8.77
N ALA A 91 21.52 8.99 8.81
CA ALA A 91 22.05 8.16 9.89
C ALA A 91 22.07 8.90 11.24
N ASP A 92 22.40 10.19 11.24
CA ASP A 92 22.42 10.99 12.47
C ASP A 92 21.00 11.34 12.93
N THR A 93 20.11 11.72 12.01
CA THR A 93 18.68 11.86 12.31
C THR A 93 18.11 10.58 12.93
N ALA A 94 18.42 9.41 12.34
CA ALA A 94 17.98 8.11 12.86
C ALA A 94 18.46 7.88 14.31
N ARG A 95 19.75 8.14 14.61
CA ARG A 95 20.32 7.98 15.95
C ARG A 95 19.68 8.92 16.97
N VAL A 96 19.41 10.16 16.59
CA VAL A 96 18.74 11.15 17.44
C VAL A 96 17.30 10.72 17.74
N LEU A 97 16.52 10.45 16.70
CA LEU A 97 15.12 10.06 16.87
C LEU A 97 14.98 8.73 17.63
N GLY A 98 15.84 7.76 17.36
CA GLY A 98 15.83 6.47 18.06
C GLY A 98 16.19 6.54 19.55
N ARG A 99 16.76 7.67 20.03
CA ARG A 99 16.99 7.93 21.47
C ARG A 99 15.82 8.66 22.13
N MET A 100 14.92 9.26 21.36
CA MET A 100 13.79 10.03 21.85
C MET A 100 12.47 9.26 21.72
N TYR A 101 12.35 8.40 20.72
CA TYR A 101 11.13 7.71 20.35
C TYR A 101 11.28 6.20 20.45
N ASP A 102 10.16 5.51 20.68
CA ASP A 102 10.08 4.04 20.73
C ASP A 102 9.94 3.42 19.32
N GLY A 103 9.58 4.20 18.33
CA GLY A 103 9.45 3.80 16.93
C GLY A 103 9.34 4.98 15.99
N ILE A 104 9.66 4.76 14.71
CA ILE A 104 9.70 5.81 13.68
C ILE A 104 8.90 5.34 12.45
N GLU A 105 7.88 6.09 12.06
CA GLU A 105 7.29 5.96 10.73
C GLU A 105 8.06 6.85 9.75
N TYR A 106 8.30 6.35 8.54
CA TYR A 106 8.86 7.11 7.45
C TYR A 106 8.01 6.99 6.20
N ARG A 107 7.70 8.13 5.59
CA ARG A 107 7.04 8.22 4.29
C ARG A 107 7.80 9.17 3.37
N GLY A 108 8.35 8.63 2.28
CA GLY A 108 9.19 9.43 1.38
C GLY A 108 9.39 8.77 0.02
N TYR A 109 10.60 8.92 -0.53
CA TYR A 109 10.93 8.51 -1.88
C TYR A 109 11.83 7.28 -1.96
N GLY A 110 13.00 7.31 -1.32
CA GLY A 110 14.03 6.29 -1.46
C GLY A 110 13.83 5.10 -0.52
N GLN A 111 13.90 3.88 -1.04
CA GLN A 111 13.88 2.66 -0.22
C GLN A 111 15.17 2.58 0.64
N GLU A 112 16.31 2.96 0.08
CA GLU A 112 17.60 3.01 0.79
C GLU A 112 17.59 3.98 1.98
N LEU A 113 16.75 5.00 1.93
CA LEU A 113 16.54 5.96 3.01
C LEU A 113 15.92 5.30 4.23
N VAL A 114 14.78 4.61 4.04
CA VAL A 114 14.08 3.94 5.14
C VAL A 114 14.89 2.76 5.68
N GLU A 115 15.67 2.09 4.83
CA GLU A 115 16.59 1.03 5.24
C GLU A 115 17.75 1.61 6.07
N THR A 116 18.28 2.79 5.71
CA THR A 116 19.29 3.52 6.50
C THR A 116 18.73 3.96 7.85
N LEU A 117 17.50 4.52 7.87
CA LEU A 117 16.81 4.85 9.13
C LEU A 117 16.72 3.61 10.04
N SER A 118 16.22 2.50 9.51
CA SER A 118 16.10 1.24 10.26
C SER A 118 17.46 0.73 10.81
N LYS A 119 18.52 0.86 10.03
CA LYS A 119 19.86 0.40 10.43
C LYS A 119 20.42 1.18 11.61
N TYR A 120 20.14 2.48 11.73
CA TYR A 120 20.78 3.35 12.71
C TYR A 120 19.86 3.83 13.84
N ALA A 121 18.53 3.63 13.75
CA ALA A 121 17.60 4.11 14.75
C ALA A 121 17.70 3.35 16.09
N GLY A 122 17.96 2.05 16.06
CA GLY A 122 17.94 1.19 17.25
C GLY A 122 16.52 0.93 17.81
N VAL A 123 15.49 1.39 17.11
CA VAL A 123 14.06 1.16 17.36
C VAL A 123 13.37 0.73 16.07
N PRO A 124 12.17 0.10 16.12
CA PRO A 124 11.44 -0.24 14.93
C PRO A 124 11.18 0.95 14.01
N VAL A 125 11.38 0.75 12.71
CA VAL A 125 11.05 1.71 11.66
C VAL A 125 9.96 1.10 10.77
N TRP A 126 8.90 1.87 10.50
CA TRP A 126 7.77 1.46 9.68
C TRP A 126 7.73 2.27 8.37
N ASN A 127 7.73 1.56 7.26
CA ASN A 127 7.64 2.16 5.93
C ASN A 127 6.18 2.54 5.61
N GLY A 128 5.85 3.81 5.74
CA GLY A 128 4.54 4.36 5.35
C GLY A 128 4.34 4.44 3.83
N LEU A 129 5.42 4.60 3.07
CA LEU A 129 5.54 4.48 1.60
C LEU A 129 6.95 4.88 1.16
N THR A 130 7.51 4.13 0.21
CA THR A 130 8.61 4.56 -0.66
C THR A 130 8.22 4.39 -2.14
N ASN A 131 9.08 4.77 -3.08
CA ASN A 131 8.85 4.50 -4.50
C ASN A 131 8.86 3.00 -4.83
N ALA A 132 9.58 2.19 -4.06
CA ALA A 132 9.73 0.76 -4.28
C ALA A 132 8.65 -0.10 -3.61
N PHE A 133 8.22 0.27 -2.38
CA PHE A 133 7.28 -0.53 -1.59
C PHE A 133 6.31 0.32 -0.76
N HIS A 134 5.11 -0.24 -0.54
CA HIS A 134 4.08 0.31 0.34
C HIS A 134 3.47 -0.81 1.21
N PRO A 135 4.24 -1.40 2.14
CA PRO A 135 3.83 -2.60 2.87
C PRO A 135 2.61 -2.39 3.75
N THR A 136 2.44 -1.19 4.33
CA THR A 136 1.27 -0.86 5.17
C THR A 136 -0.03 -0.79 4.37
N GLN A 137 0.03 -0.45 3.08
CA GLN A 137 -1.14 -0.52 2.20
C GLN A 137 -1.48 -1.97 1.90
N VAL A 138 -0.51 -2.75 1.42
CA VAL A 138 -0.78 -4.13 0.99
C VAL A 138 -1.23 -5.03 2.14
N LEU A 139 -0.77 -4.79 3.35
CA LEU A 139 -1.32 -5.51 4.52
C LEU A 139 -2.81 -5.20 4.72
N ALA A 140 -3.24 -3.95 4.47
CA ALA A 140 -4.65 -3.57 4.52
C ALA A 140 -5.45 -4.16 3.35
N ASP A 141 -4.85 -4.22 2.16
CA ASP A 141 -5.47 -4.82 0.98
C ASP A 141 -5.74 -6.31 1.22
N LEU A 142 -4.77 -7.04 1.76
CA LEU A 142 -4.92 -8.46 2.12
C LEU A 142 -6.03 -8.66 3.17
N LEU A 143 -6.09 -7.83 4.22
CA LEU A 143 -7.15 -7.89 5.21
C LEU A 143 -8.52 -7.64 4.57
N THR A 144 -8.63 -6.65 3.69
CA THR A 144 -9.88 -6.30 3.01
C THR A 144 -10.36 -7.43 2.09
N ILE A 145 -9.44 -8.02 1.32
CA ILE A 145 -9.76 -9.18 0.48
C ILE A 145 -10.28 -10.34 1.34
N GLU A 146 -9.62 -10.62 2.44
CA GLU A 146 -10.05 -11.71 3.33
C GLU A 146 -11.41 -11.46 3.97
N GLU A 147 -11.72 -10.21 4.37
CA GLU A 147 -13.03 -9.84 4.91
C GLU A 147 -14.17 -10.03 3.89
N HIS A 148 -13.92 -9.78 2.60
CA HIS A 148 -14.92 -9.91 1.54
C HIS A 148 -15.04 -11.34 0.96
N PHE A 149 -13.96 -12.12 0.98
CA PHE A 149 -13.92 -13.43 0.33
C PHE A 149 -13.73 -14.61 1.29
N GLY A 150 -13.48 -14.37 2.57
CA GLY A 150 -13.26 -15.38 3.60
C GLY A 150 -11.88 -16.06 3.57
N SER A 151 -11.11 -15.89 2.49
CA SER A 151 -9.75 -16.43 2.37
C SER A 151 -8.93 -15.67 1.33
N LEU A 152 -7.60 -15.75 1.44
CA LEU A 152 -6.66 -15.20 0.47
C LEU A 152 -6.22 -16.23 -0.57
N LYS A 153 -6.01 -17.48 -0.12
CA LYS A 153 -5.43 -18.54 -0.95
C LYS A 153 -6.25 -18.78 -2.22
N GLY A 154 -5.56 -18.73 -3.36
CA GLY A 154 -6.15 -18.97 -4.68
C GLY A 154 -6.95 -17.79 -5.25
N LYS A 155 -7.14 -16.69 -4.50
CA LYS A 155 -7.83 -15.50 -5.01
C LYS A 155 -7.01 -14.82 -6.08
N LYS A 156 -7.65 -14.43 -7.18
CA LYS A 156 -7.04 -13.76 -8.32
C LYS A 156 -7.16 -12.26 -8.18
N LEU A 157 -6.02 -11.60 -8.02
CA LEU A 157 -5.88 -10.13 -8.02
C LEU A 157 -5.21 -9.69 -9.32
N VAL A 158 -5.88 -8.81 -10.07
CA VAL A 158 -5.37 -8.19 -11.29
C VAL A 158 -5.03 -6.74 -11.02
N PHE A 159 -3.76 -6.39 -11.12
CA PHE A 159 -3.29 -5.01 -11.07
C PHE A 159 -3.28 -4.42 -12.49
N MET A 160 -4.02 -3.32 -12.70
CA MET A 160 -4.17 -2.64 -13.99
C MET A 160 -3.39 -1.34 -14.00
N GLY A 161 -2.46 -1.16 -14.94
CA GLY A 161 -1.74 0.11 -15.12
C GLY A 161 -0.22 0.01 -14.95
N ASP A 162 0.45 1.06 -14.46
CA ASP A 162 1.90 1.08 -14.30
C ASP A 162 2.36 0.21 -13.13
N ALA A 163 2.80 -0.99 -13.43
CA ALA A 163 3.19 -2.00 -12.45
C ALA A 163 4.68 -1.92 -12.01
N ARG A 164 5.42 -0.86 -12.36
CA ARG A 164 6.85 -0.73 -12.01
C ARG A 164 7.10 -0.24 -10.58
N PHE A 165 6.08 0.30 -9.90
CA PHE A 165 6.23 1.04 -8.66
C PHE A 165 5.66 0.28 -7.44
N ASN A 166 5.65 0.99 -6.32
CA ASN A 166 5.44 0.45 -4.98
C ASN A 166 4.18 -0.41 -4.82
N MET A 167 3.03 -0.01 -5.40
CA MET A 167 1.80 -0.78 -5.21
C MET A 167 1.86 -2.14 -5.87
N ALA A 168 2.17 -2.20 -7.19
CA ALA A 168 2.28 -3.48 -7.89
C ALA A 168 3.38 -4.36 -7.32
N ASN A 169 4.55 -3.78 -6.98
CA ASN A 169 5.65 -4.50 -6.34
C ASN A 169 5.20 -5.13 -5.02
N SER A 170 4.54 -4.36 -4.16
CA SER A 170 4.12 -4.85 -2.84
C SER A 170 2.97 -5.84 -2.93
N LEU A 171 2.00 -5.64 -3.84
CA LEU A 171 0.92 -6.59 -4.11
C LEU A 171 1.46 -7.91 -4.65
N MET A 172 2.41 -7.88 -5.60
CA MET A 172 3.05 -9.08 -6.13
C MET A 172 3.74 -9.89 -5.02
N VAL A 173 4.48 -9.22 -4.13
CA VAL A 173 5.11 -9.85 -2.96
C VAL A 173 4.06 -10.42 -2.01
N GLY A 174 3.03 -9.64 -1.67
CA GLY A 174 1.96 -10.08 -0.76
C GLY A 174 1.22 -11.30 -1.31
N CYS A 175 0.83 -11.27 -2.58
CA CYS A 175 0.17 -12.39 -3.26
C CYS A 175 1.06 -13.64 -3.32
N ALA A 176 2.35 -13.48 -3.65
CA ALA A 176 3.31 -14.59 -3.69
C ALA A 176 3.45 -15.28 -2.34
N LYS A 177 3.44 -14.51 -1.23
CA LYS A 177 3.57 -15.06 0.13
C LYS A 177 2.27 -15.68 0.65
N MET A 178 1.11 -15.15 0.24
CA MET A 178 -0.18 -15.59 0.76
C MET A 178 -0.90 -16.62 -0.14
N GLY A 179 -0.20 -17.17 -1.14
CA GLY A 179 -0.76 -18.22 -2.01
C GLY A 179 -1.86 -17.71 -2.94
N MET A 180 -1.84 -16.43 -3.32
CA MET A 180 -2.79 -15.81 -4.23
C MET A 180 -2.32 -15.89 -5.69
N HIS A 181 -3.22 -15.63 -6.61
CA HIS A 181 -2.89 -15.46 -8.03
C HIS A 181 -2.78 -13.95 -8.34
N PHE A 182 -1.58 -13.46 -8.63
CA PHE A 182 -1.32 -12.08 -9.02
C PHE A 182 -1.14 -11.96 -10.53
N VAL A 183 -1.85 -11.02 -11.14
CA VAL A 183 -1.68 -10.67 -12.56
C VAL A 183 -1.33 -9.18 -12.66
N ALA A 184 -0.18 -8.85 -13.27
CA ALA A 184 0.10 -7.49 -13.69
C ALA A 184 -0.36 -7.32 -15.13
N CYS A 185 -1.34 -6.44 -15.37
CA CYS A 185 -1.87 -6.15 -16.70
C CYS A 185 -1.46 -4.74 -17.12
N ALA A 186 -0.50 -4.66 -18.05
CA ALA A 186 0.12 -3.43 -18.53
C ALA A 186 0.83 -3.66 -19.86
N PRO A 187 1.23 -2.61 -20.62
CA PRO A 187 2.27 -2.76 -21.64
C PRO A 187 3.56 -3.31 -21.03
N GLU A 188 4.30 -4.16 -21.73
CA GLU A 188 5.51 -4.84 -21.20
C GLU A 188 6.53 -3.92 -20.54
N LYS A 189 6.70 -2.69 -21.08
CA LYS A 189 7.60 -1.66 -20.53
C LYS A 189 7.18 -1.14 -19.14
N TYR A 190 5.98 -1.46 -18.70
CA TYR A 190 5.41 -1.10 -17.40
C TYR A 190 5.30 -2.29 -16.44
N PHE A 191 5.85 -3.45 -16.76
CA PHE A 191 5.92 -4.57 -15.84
C PHE A 191 6.93 -4.31 -14.70
N PRO A 192 6.78 -4.96 -13.55
CA PRO A 192 7.74 -4.87 -12.44
C PRO A 192 9.14 -5.30 -12.88
N ASP A 193 10.15 -4.84 -12.14
CA ASP A 193 11.54 -5.19 -12.36
C ASP A 193 11.76 -6.70 -12.46
N ILE A 194 12.63 -7.14 -13.40
CA ILE A 194 12.83 -8.55 -13.70
C ILE A 194 13.42 -9.33 -12.53
N GLU A 195 14.29 -8.73 -11.73
CA GLU A 195 14.90 -9.41 -10.58
C GLU A 195 13.87 -9.59 -9.46
N LEU A 196 13.01 -8.59 -9.24
CA LEU A 196 11.90 -8.72 -8.31
C LEU A 196 10.91 -9.80 -8.77
N ARG A 197 10.57 -9.87 -10.06
CA ARG A 197 9.71 -10.94 -10.63
C ARG A 197 10.31 -12.32 -10.39
N LYS A 198 11.62 -12.52 -10.64
CA LYS A 198 12.31 -13.79 -10.39
C LYS A 198 12.29 -14.18 -8.90
N LEU A 199 12.51 -13.20 -8.01
CA LEU A 199 12.46 -13.42 -6.57
C LEU A 199 11.04 -13.85 -6.15
N CYS A 200 10.02 -13.10 -6.58
CA CYS A 200 8.62 -13.41 -6.28
C CYS A 200 8.16 -14.75 -6.86
N ALA A 201 8.66 -15.15 -8.06
CA ALA A 201 8.34 -16.45 -8.65
C ALA A 201 8.84 -17.62 -7.78
N ARG A 202 10.02 -17.50 -7.15
CA ARG A 202 10.51 -18.50 -6.19
C ARG A 202 9.62 -18.58 -4.95
N ILE A 203 9.27 -17.41 -4.37
CA ILE A 203 8.38 -17.33 -3.22
C ILE A 203 6.99 -17.91 -3.56
N ALA A 204 6.46 -17.60 -4.75
CA ALA A 204 5.19 -18.11 -5.22
C ALA A 204 5.16 -19.64 -5.33
N ALA A 205 6.23 -20.23 -5.87
CA ALA A 205 6.37 -21.70 -5.97
C ALA A 205 6.34 -22.38 -4.59
N GLU A 206 6.97 -21.77 -3.58
CA GLU A 206 6.99 -22.28 -2.21
C GLU A 206 5.62 -22.20 -1.52
N ASN A 207 4.78 -21.21 -1.88
CA ASN A 207 3.51 -20.94 -1.22
C ASN A 207 2.27 -21.33 -2.05
N GLY A 208 2.46 -21.91 -3.24
CA GLY A 208 1.36 -22.30 -4.13
C GLY A 208 0.63 -21.10 -4.75
N ALA A 209 1.33 -19.97 -4.92
CA ALA A 209 0.84 -18.78 -5.61
C ALA A 209 1.12 -18.85 -7.12
N VAL A 210 0.40 -18.03 -7.90
CA VAL A 210 0.59 -17.88 -9.35
C VAL A 210 0.92 -16.42 -9.66
N LEU A 211 1.90 -16.18 -10.54
CA LEU A 211 2.26 -14.84 -11.00
C LEU A 211 2.20 -14.80 -12.52
N GLU A 212 1.44 -13.88 -13.08
CA GLU A 212 1.30 -13.67 -14.53
C GLU A 212 1.52 -12.21 -14.90
N PHE A 213 1.97 -12.00 -16.14
CA PHE A 213 2.24 -10.69 -16.73
C PHE A 213 1.59 -10.65 -18.11
N LEU A 214 0.49 -9.93 -18.23
CA LEU A 214 -0.37 -9.93 -19.42
C LEU A 214 -0.52 -8.52 -20.00
N THR A 215 -0.62 -8.44 -21.31
CA THR A 215 -0.84 -7.16 -22.02
C THR A 215 -2.28 -6.98 -22.49
N ASP A 216 -3.10 -8.05 -22.46
CA ASP A 216 -4.50 -7.97 -22.86
C ASP A 216 -5.42 -7.86 -21.63
N PRO A 217 -6.13 -6.72 -21.45
CA PRO A 217 -7.05 -6.50 -20.33
C PRO A 217 -8.18 -7.52 -20.20
N ILE A 218 -8.70 -8.01 -21.32
CA ILE A 218 -9.82 -8.97 -21.31
C ILE A 218 -9.37 -10.32 -20.77
N SER A 219 -8.24 -10.83 -21.27
CA SER A 219 -7.67 -12.08 -20.75
C SER A 219 -7.25 -11.96 -19.29
N ALA A 220 -6.67 -10.82 -18.91
CA ALA A 220 -6.22 -10.58 -17.53
C ALA A 220 -7.39 -10.58 -16.55
N THR A 221 -8.47 -9.85 -16.84
CA THR A 221 -9.60 -9.67 -15.91
C THR A 221 -10.58 -10.82 -15.86
N LYS A 222 -10.50 -11.76 -16.81
CA LYS A 222 -11.36 -12.95 -16.80
C LYS A 222 -11.24 -13.72 -15.47
N ASP A 223 -12.39 -13.96 -14.84
CA ASP A 223 -12.51 -14.68 -13.56
C ASP A 223 -11.68 -14.06 -12.42
N ALA A 224 -11.43 -12.74 -12.45
CA ALA A 224 -10.74 -12.05 -11.37
C ALA A 224 -11.64 -11.89 -10.14
N ASP A 225 -11.10 -12.17 -8.95
CA ASP A 225 -11.75 -11.85 -7.68
C ASP A 225 -11.61 -10.36 -7.36
N VAL A 226 -10.45 -9.77 -7.69
CA VAL A 226 -10.13 -8.36 -7.44
C VAL A 226 -9.49 -7.73 -8.68
N ILE A 227 -9.99 -6.54 -9.06
CA ILE A 227 -9.31 -5.62 -9.98
C ILE A 227 -8.80 -4.45 -9.15
N TYR A 228 -7.49 -4.22 -9.20
CA TYR A 228 -6.78 -3.17 -8.48
C TYR A 228 -6.12 -2.21 -9.47
N THR A 229 -6.15 -0.92 -9.19
CA THR A 229 -5.37 0.06 -9.95
C THR A 229 -4.80 1.14 -9.04
N ASP A 230 -3.89 1.94 -9.57
CA ASP A 230 -3.31 3.11 -8.91
C ASP A 230 -3.19 4.25 -9.93
N VAL A 231 -2.97 5.46 -9.47
CA VAL A 231 -2.78 6.61 -10.35
C VAL A 231 -1.66 6.36 -11.36
N TRP A 232 -1.88 6.73 -12.63
CA TRP A 232 -0.88 6.51 -13.69
C TRP A 232 0.31 7.42 -13.59
N VAL A 233 0.15 8.59 -12.96
CA VAL A 233 1.19 9.61 -12.83
C VAL A 233 1.20 10.15 -11.42
N SER A 234 2.38 10.21 -10.81
CA SER A 234 2.55 10.80 -9.48
C SER A 234 2.57 12.33 -9.56
N MET A 235 2.05 12.99 -8.50
CA MET A 235 2.13 14.46 -8.40
C MET A 235 3.59 14.92 -8.48
N GLY A 236 3.85 15.93 -9.34
CA GLY A 236 5.18 16.52 -9.55
C GLY A 236 5.92 16.01 -10.79
N GLU A 237 5.38 15.01 -11.51
CA GLU A 237 5.91 14.62 -12.81
C GLU A 237 5.50 15.63 -13.90
N GLY A 238 6.39 15.91 -14.86
CA GLY A 238 6.18 16.92 -15.91
C GLY A 238 5.13 16.51 -16.96
N ASP A 239 4.55 17.50 -17.67
CA ASP A 239 3.46 17.31 -18.64
C ASP A 239 3.74 16.24 -19.72
N ARG A 240 4.99 16.13 -20.20
CA ARG A 240 5.37 15.09 -21.21
C ARG A 240 5.22 13.66 -20.67
N VAL A 241 5.43 13.46 -19.38
CA VAL A 241 5.24 12.17 -18.72
C VAL A 241 3.74 11.84 -18.69
N TRP A 242 2.89 12.84 -18.44
CA TRP A 242 1.44 12.69 -18.44
C TRP A 242 0.92 12.24 -19.82
N GLU A 243 1.30 12.95 -20.88
CA GLU A 243 0.87 12.60 -22.25
C GLU A 243 1.22 11.15 -22.61
N GLN A 244 2.47 10.76 -22.38
CA GLN A 244 2.94 9.41 -22.70
C GLN A 244 2.22 8.32 -21.86
N ARG A 245 2.05 8.58 -20.55
CA ARG A 245 1.35 7.63 -19.66
C ARG A 245 -0.11 7.48 -20.01
N ILE A 246 -0.80 8.57 -20.32
CA ILE A 246 -2.19 8.55 -20.75
C ILE A 246 -2.31 7.75 -22.04
N GLN A 247 -1.48 8.03 -23.03
CA GLN A 247 -1.51 7.32 -24.31
C GLN A 247 -1.28 5.81 -24.14
N ASP A 248 -0.31 5.44 -23.33
CA ASP A 248 0.05 4.03 -23.12
C ASP A 248 -0.94 3.27 -22.24
N LEU A 249 -1.53 3.93 -21.23
CA LEU A 249 -2.31 3.26 -20.20
C LEU A 249 -3.83 3.42 -20.36
N LEU A 250 -4.30 4.28 -21.26
CA LEU A 250 -5.74 4.46 -21.51
C LEU A 250 -6.47 3.14 -21.84
N PRO A 251 -5.89 2.16 -22.58
CA PRO A 251 -6.48 0.84 -22.78
C PRO A 251 -6.60 -0.01 -21.51
N TYR A 252 -5.90 0.37 -20.45
CA TYR A 252 -5.84 -0.35 -19.15
C TYR A 252 -6.70 0.34 -18.08
N ARG A 253 -7.51 1.36 -18.45
CA ARG A 253 -8.47 1.98 -17.54
C ARG A 253 -9.48 0.94 -17.06
N VAL A 254 -9.73 0.88 -15.76
CA VAL A 254 -10.77 0.03 -15.21
C VAL A 254 -12.14 0.63 -15.54
N THR A 255 -12.94 -0.14 -16.26
CA THR A 255 -14.26 0.22 -16.77
C THR A 255 -15.29 -0.81 -16.36
N GLU A 256 -16.58 -0.48 -16.50
CA GLU A 256 -17.69 -1.39 -16.23
C GLU A 256 -17.63 -2.66 -17.10
N SER A 257 -17.10 -2.54 -18.31
CA SER A 257 -16.95 -3.70 -19.21
C SER A 257 -15.91 -4.69 -18.67
N LEU A 258 -14.80 -4.22 -18.08
CA LEU A 258 -13.79 -5.07 -17.44
C LEU A 258 -14.32 -5.68 -16.14
N MET A 259 -15.06 -4.90 -15.31
CA MET A 259 -15.72 -5.44 -14.12
C MET A 259 -16.73 -6.52 -14.47
N LYS A 260 -17.53 -6.32 -15.53
CA LYS A 260 -18.47 -7.33 -16.04
C LYS A 260 -17.75 -8.58 -16.57
N ASN A 261 -16.60 -8.42 -17.24
CA ASN A 261 -15.80 -9.54 -17.72
C ASN A 261 -15.24 -10.39 -16.57
N ALA A 262 -14.87 -9.75 -15.45
CA ALA A 262 -14.43 -10.44 -14.23
C ALA A 262 -15.59 -11.13 -13.49
N GLY A 263 -16.80 -10.62 -13.61
CA GLY A 263 -18.01 -11.19 -13.02
C GLY A 263 -18.55 -10.39 -11.82
N ASN A 264 -19.77 -10.75 -11.40
CA ASN A 264 -20.50 -9.99 -10.37
C ASN A 264 -19.87 -10.07 -8.96
N GLN A 265 -19.06 -11.08 -8.69
CA GLN A 265 -18.39 -11.24 -7.40
C GLN A 265 -17.06 -10.47 -7.30
N CYS A 266 -16.55 -10.00 -8.44
CA CYS A 266 -15.32 -9.20 -8.47
C CYS A 266 -15.48 -7.92 -7.65
N ARG A 267 -14.40 -7.53 -6.95
CA ARG A 267 -14.32 -6.27 -6.21
C ARG A 267 -13.29 -5.35 -6.85
N PHE A 268 -13.60 -4.06 -6.83
CA PHE A 268 -12.68 -3.00 -7.24
C PHE A 268 -11.96 -2.43 -6.02
N MET A 269 -10.63 -2.28 -6.12
CA MET A 269 -9.76 -1.72 -5.08
C MET A 269 -8.83 -0.65 -5.64
N HIS A 270 -8.44 0.31 -4.80
CA HIS A 270 -7.55 1.41 -5.14
C HIS A 270 -6.98 2.05 -3.86
N CYS A 271 -5.66 2.21 -3.77
CA CYS A 271 -4.99 2.78 -2.58
C CYS A 271 -5.33 4.25 -2.28
N LEU A 272 -6.01 4.94 -3.20
CA LEU A 272 -6.34 6.36 -3.13
C LEU A 272 -5.10 7.29 -3.04
N PRO A 273 -5.17 8.53 -3.64
CA PRO A 273 -6.34 9.13 -4.31
C PRO A 273 -6.58 8.51 -5.68
N ALA A 274 -7.80 8.59 -6.19
CA ALA A 274 -8.17 8.16 -7.53
C ALA A 274 -8.61 9.35 -8.39
N PHE A 275 -8.31 9.31 -9.70
CA PHE A 275 -8.77 10.30 -10.67
C PHE A 275 -9.94 9.75 -11.48
N HIS A 276 -11.08 9.58 -10.79
CA HIS A 276 -12.30 9.01 -11.37
C HIS A 276 -13.30 10.06 -11.86
N ASP A 277 -13.19 11.32 -11.38
CA ASP A 277 -14.12 12.42 -11.70
C ASP A 277 -13.41 13.78 -11.89
N LEU A 278 -14.20 14.84 -11.97
CA LEU A 278 -13.74 16.24 -12.08
C LEU A 278 -13.84 17.02 -10.75
N GLY A 279 -14.12 16.34 -9.65
CA GLY A 279 -14.31 16.95 -8.33
C GLY A 279 -13.04 17.53 -7.70
N THR A 280 -11.87 17.33 -8.33
CA THR A 280 -10.57 17.82 -7.86
C THR A 280 -9.95 18.83 -8.82
N GLY A 281 -9.09 19.74 -8.31
CA GLY A 281 -8.35 20.68 -9.16
C GLY A 281 -7.48 19.97 -10.22
N ILE A 282 -6.92 18.80 -9.88
CA ILE A 282 -6.15 17.99 -10.83
C ILE A 282 -7.06 17.38 -11.90
N GLY A 283 -8.24 16.86 -11.52
CA GLY A 283 -9.22 16.36 -12.47
C GLY A 283 -9.64 17.42 -13.51
N GLN A 284 -9.84 18.67 -13.07
CA GLN A 284 -10.13 19.79 -13.96
C GLN A 284 -8.95 20.11 -14.91
N GLN A 285 -7.70 20.12 -14.42
CA GLN A 285 -6.51 20.30 -15.25
C GLN A 285 -6.34 19.19 -16.29
N ILE A 286 -6.65 17.92 -15.92
CA ILE A 286 -6.62 16.77 -16.83
C ILE A 286 -7.65 16.98 -17.95
N ARG A 287 -8.87 17.44 -17.61
CA ARG A 287 -9.89 17.75 -18.61
C ARG A 287 -9.45 18.86 -19.55
N GLU A 288 -8.90 19.95 -19.02
CA GLU A 288 -8.45 21.07 -19.82
C GLU A 288 -7.28 20.70 -20.77
N LYS A 289 -6.32 19.92 -20.29
CA LYS A 289 -5.11 19.56 -21.05
C LYS A 289 -5.33 18.37 -21.99
N PHE A 290 -6.07 17.35 -21.55
CA PHE A 290 -6.16 16.06 -22.24
C PHE A 290 -7.59 15.69 -22.66
N GLY A 291 -8.60 16.47 -22.31
CA GLY A 291 -10.01 16.19 -22.67
C GLY A 291 -10.63 15.02 -21.94
N LEU A 292 -9.98 14.49 -20.88
CA LEU A 292 -10.43 13.33 -20.13
C LEU A 292 -11.26 13.73 -18.91
N THR A 293 -12.29 12.96 -18.59
CA THR A 293 -13.12 13.15 -17.39
C THR A 293 -12.76 12.19 -16.24
N CYS A 294 -11.97 11.16 -16.55
CA CYS A 294 -11.41 10.21 -15.59
C CYS A 294 -10.12 9.63 -16.16
N MET A 295 -9.29 9.06 -15.29
CA MET A 295 -7.99 8.48 -15.67
C MET A 295 -8.01 6.95 -15.54
N GLU A 296 -7.47 6.42 -14.45
CA GLU A 296 -7.25 4.98 -14.24
C GLU A 296 -8.52 4.18 -13.99
N VAL A 297 -9.60 4.83 -13.62
CA VAL A 297 -10.91 4.19 -13.35
C VAL A 297 -12.04 5.13 -13.73
N THR A 298 -13.17 4.58 -14.20
CA THR A 298 -14.41 5.36 -14.42
C THR A 298 -15.13 5.63 -13.11
N ASP A 299 -15.86 6.76 -13.05
CA ASP A 299 -16.64 7.15 -11.87
C ASP A 299 -17.68 6.09 -11.48
N SER A 300 -18.36 5.51 -12.46
CA SER A 300 -19.35 4.45 -12.25
C SER A 300 -18.77 3.15 -11.66
N VAL A 301 -17.49 2.82 -11.89
CA VAL A 301 -16.82 1.72 -11.21
C VAL A 301 -16.42 2.15 -9.80
N PHE A 302 -15.86 3.33 -9.66
CA PHE A 302 -15.39 3.84 -8.38
C PHE A 302 -16.51 3.98 -7.35
N GLU A 303 -17.65 4.54 -7.74
CA GLU A 303 -18.86 4.71 -6.91
C GLU A 303 -19.79 3.49 -6.94
N GLY A 304 -19.47 2.49 -7.74
CA GLY A 304 -20.29 1.29 -7.94
C GLY A 304 -20.29 0.35 -6.72
N SER A 305 -21.29 -0.52 -6.64
CA SER A 305 -21.49 -1.49 -5.55
C SER A 305 -20.39 -2.56 -5.42
N GLN A 306 -19.55 -2.72 -6.44
CA GLN A 306 -18.39 -3.62 -6.41
C GLN A 306 -17.13 -2.94 -5.85
N SER A 307 -17.14 -1.62 -5.66
CA SER A 307 -16.03 -0.86 -5.09
C SER A 307 -15.95 -1.05 -3.57
N ILE A 308 -14.77 -1.39 -3.08
CA ILE A 308 -14.49 -1.57 -1.64
C ILE A 308 -13.32 -0.69 -1.18
N VAL A 309 -13.07 0.40 -1.90
CA VAL A 309 -11.93 1.31 -1.67
C VAL A 309 -11.95 1.98 -0.30
N PHE A 310 -13.15 2.20 0.28
CA PHE A 310 -13.27 2.83 1.61
C PHE A 310 -13.09 1.83 2.74
N ASP A 311 -13.49 0.57 2.57
CA ASP A 311 -13.16 -0.52 3.50
C ASP A 311 -11.64 -0.76 3.53
N GLU A 312 -11.00 -0.74 2.36
CA GLU A 312 -9.56 -0.79 2.19
C GLU A 312 -8.86 0.37 2.93
N ALA A 313 -9.35 1.59 2.73
CA ALA A 313 -8.79 2.78 3.39
C ALA A 313 -8.96 2.73 4.92
N GLU A 314 -10.09 2.25 5.45
CA GLU A 314 -10.30 2.01 6.89
C GLU A 314 -9.29 0.99 7.42
N ASN A 315 -9.10 -0.12 6.72
CA ASN A 315 -8.24 -1.22 7.15
C ASN A 315 -6.78 -0.81 7.32
N ARG A 316 -6.32 0.26 6.66
CA ARG A 316 -4.99 0.82 6.89
C ARG A 316 -4.71 1.18 8.34
N MET A 317 -5.68 1.79 9.02
CA MET A 317 -5.55 2.12 10.45
C MET A 317 -5.41 0.85 11.30
N HIS A 318 -6.18 -0.19 10.99
CA HIS A 318 -6.19 -1.44 11.78
C HIS A 318 -4.91 -2.25 11.58
N THR A 319 -4.41 -2.34 10.36
CA THR A 319 -3.16 -3.06 10.06
C THR A 319 -1.92 -2.32 10.57
N ILE A 320 -1.88 -0.99 10.46
CA ILE A 320 -0.84 -0.16 11.07
C ILE A 320 -0.82 -0.34 12.59
N LYS A 321 -1.99 -0.39 13.23
CA LYS A 321 -2.12 -0.66 14.66
C LYS A 321 -1.50 -2.01 15.03
N ALA A 322 -1.81 -3.07 14.27
CA ALA A 322 -1.24 -4.39 14.50
C ALA A 322 0.28 -4.43 14.31
N VAL A 323 0.80 -3.78 13.27
CA VAL A 323 2.25 -3.67 13.03
C VAL A 323 2.96 -2.97 14.19
N MET A 324 2.44 -1.82 14.65
CA MET A 324 3.02 -1.09 15.78
C MET A 324 2.97 -1.93 17.06
N ALA A 325 1.83 -2.53 17.38
CA ALA A 325 1.69 -3.37 18.57
C ALA A 325 2.66 -4.57 18.51
N ALA A 326 2.70 -5.30 17.39
CA ALA A 326 3.55 -6.49 17.24
C ALA A 326 5.05 -6.21 17.32
N THR A 327 5.48 -5.00 16.94
CA THR A 327 6.91 -4.65 16.90
C THR A 327 7.38 -3.91 18.16
N LEU A 328 6.48 -3.36 18.97
CA LEU A 328 6.83 -2.62 20.18
C LEU A 328 6.68 -3.45 21.46
N VAL A 329 5.79 -4.46 21.51
CA VAL A 329 5.49 -5.21 22.75
C VAL A 329 5.74 -6.71 22.67
#